data_aa1016846af2d8c4dce1bc99ad47cda5
#
_entry.id   aa1016846af2d8c4dce1bc99ad47cda5
#
_cell.length_a   1.000
_cell.length_b   1.000
_cell.length_c   1.000
_cell.angle_alpha   90.00
_cell.angle_beta   90.00
_cell.angle_gamma   90.00
#
_symmetry.space_group_name_H-M   'P 1'
#
loop_
_entity.id
_entity.type
_entity.pdbx_description
1 polymer ?
#
loop_
_entity_poly.entity_id
_entity_poly.type
_entity_poly.pdbx_seq_one_letter_code
_entity_poly.pdbx_strand_id
1 'polypeptide(L)'
;MTSIDILDRLRGGLIVSCQAYPGEAMRDPRTMAQVAQAAVVGGAAGIRVQGLDDIRAVAGMTVPVIGLWKDGDADVFITPTLEHAKAVADAGADIVAIDGTRRPRPDGKSLAETVAALREHTDALIMADCGSLDDALAAERAGVDILGTTLSGYTAERPKTEGPDLELISLLAARCSTPIMAEGRIHSPAQAAAAAAAGAFAVCVGTAITHPATITSWFVAALTEES
;
A
#
# COMPACT_ATOMS: atom_id res chain seq x y z
N MET A 1 3.52 -18.77 5.94
CA MET A 1 3.05 -18.94 4.53
C MET A 1 4.27 -18.89 3.62
N THR A 2 4.28 -19.60 2.49
CA THR A 2 5.32 -19.40 1.47
C THR A 2 5.00 -18.14 0.65
N SER A 3 6.01 -17.56 -0.03
CA SER A 3 5.82 -16.39 -0.91
C SER A 3 4.77 -16.65 -2.02
N ILE A 4 4.72 -17.87 -2.55
CA ILE A 4 3.73 -18.28 -3.57
C ILE A 4 2.32 -18.28 -2.94
N ASP A 5 2.16 -18.83 -1.74
CA ASP A 5 0.87 -18.85 -1.04
C ASP A 5 0.33 -17.45 -0.77
N ILE A 6 1.22 -16.49 -0.47
CA ILE A 6 0.85 -15.09 -0.22
C ILE A 6 0.30 -14.45 -1.50
N LEU A 7 1.04 -14.53 -2.61
CA LEU A 7 0.61 -13.93 -3.88
C LEU A 7 -0.69 -14.58 -4.40
N ASP A 8 -0.83 -15.90 -4.30
CA ASP A 8 -2.05 -16.59 -4.74
C ASP A 8 -3.29 -16.16 -3.93
N ARG A 9 -3.14 -15.90 -2.64
CA ARG A 9 -4.23 -15.37 -1.80
C ARG A 9 -4.64 -13.94 -2.17
N LEU A 10 -3.68 -13.11 -2.57
CA LEU A 10 -3.97 -11.72 -2.95
C LEU A 10 -4.55 -11.58 -4.36
N ARG A 11 -4.37 -12.57 -5.22
CA ARG A 11 -4.76 -12.52 -6.65
C ARG A 11 -6.26 -12.26 -6.83
N GLY A 12 -6.60 -11.18 -7.52
CA GLY A 12 -7.98 -10.76 -7.77
C GLY A 12 -8.72 -10.27 -6.52
N GLY A 13 -8.00 -10.14 -5.40
CA GLY A 13 -8.57 -9.82 -4.11
C GLY A 13 -8.53 -8.33 -3.77
N LEU A 14 -9.33 -7.98 -2.75
CA LEU A 14 -9.34 -6.67 -2.11
C LEU A 14 -8.40 -6.69 -0.91
N ILE A 15 -7.47 -5.77 -0.87
CA ILE A 15 -6.68 -5.43 0.30
C ILE A 15 -7.31 -4.21 0.98
N VAL A 16 -7.48 -4.26 2.29
CA VAL A 16 -8.00 -3.11 3.04
C VAL A 16 -6.85 -2.43 3.80
N SER A 17 -6.64 -1.14 3.48
CA SER A 17 -5.63 -0.33 4.15
C SER A 17 -6.23 0.27 5.43
N CYS A 18 -5.83 -0.28 6.59
CA CYS A 18 -6.25 0.14 7.92
C CYS A 18 -5.19 1.06 8.50
N GLN A 19 -5.34 2.36 8.30
CA GLN A 19 -4.38 3.36 8.77
C GLN A 19 -5.14 4.53 9.41
N ALA A 20 -4.66 5.00 10.55
CA ALA A 20 -5.10 6.24 11.18
C ALA A 20 -3.86 7.11 11.45
N TYR A 21 -4.01 8.43 11.32
CA TYR A 21 -2.91 9.36 11.47
C TYR A 21 -2.85 9.95 12.89
N PRO A 22 -1.70 10.49 13.32
CA PRO A 22 -1.59 11.19 14.60
C PRO A 22 -2.69 12.26 14.75
N GLY A 23 -3.41 12.24 15.87
CA GLY A 23 -4.52 13.16 16.15
C GLY A 23 -5.89 12.67 15.70
N GLU A 24 -6.00 11.60 14.91
CA GLU A 24 -7.30 11.01 14.57
C GLU A 24 -7.86 10.17 15.73
N ALA A 25 -9.18 10.20 15.88
CA ALA A 25 -9.90 9.51 16.95
C ALA A 25 -9.66 7.98 16.98
N MET A 26 -9.37 7.39 15.80
CA MET A 26 -9.13 5.96 15.65
C MET A 26 -7.65 5.58 15.76
N ARG A 27 -6.74 6.51 16.10
CA ARG A 27 -5.29 6.24 16.21
C ARG A 27 -4.95 5.45 17.47
N ASP A 28 -5.28 4.17 17.44
CA ASP A 28 -4.96 3.19 18.48
C ASP A 28 -4.76 1.82 17.81
N PRO A 29 -3.69 1.06 18.12
CA PRO A 29 -3.43 -0.23 17.48
C PRO A 29 -4.53 -1.28 17.67
N ARG A 30 -5.26 -1.24 18.79
CA ARG A 30 -6.40 -2.15 19.03
C ARG A 30 -7.56 -1.81 18.10
N THR A 31 -7.82 -0.50 17.91
CA THR A 31 -8.86 -0.03 16.98
C THR A 31 -8.51 -0.45 15.56
N MET A 32 -7.25 -0.27 15.14
CA MET A 32 -6.81 -0.71 13.81
C MET A 32 -6.92 -2.23 13.64
N ALA A 33 -6.59 -3.02 14.64
CA ALA A 33 -6.78 -4.47 14.62
C ALA A 33 -8.26 -4.89 14.52
N GLN A 34 -9.17 -4.17 15.21
CA GLN A 34 -10.62 -4.41 15.11
C GLN A 34 -11.17 -4.08 13.72
N VAL A 35 -10.72 -2.96 13.13
CA VAL A 35 -11.07 -2.58 11.75
C VAL A 35 -10.55 -3.63 10.75
N ALA A 36 -9.29 -4.06 10.91
CA ALA A 36 -8.70 -5.11 10.10
C ALA A 36 -9.49 -6.43 10.19
N GLN A 37 -9.86 -6.84 11.42
CA GLN A 37 -10.68 -8.05 11.62
C GLN A 37 -12.05 -7.92 10.95
N ALA A 38 -12.70 -6.77 11.05
CA ALA A 38 -13.98 -6.53 10.38
C ALA A 38 -13.84 -6.57 8.85
N ALA A 39 -12.74 -6.04 8.29
CA ALA A 39 -12.43 -6.14 6.87
C ALA A 39 -12.23 -7.60 6.42
N VAL A 40 -11.53 -8.41 7.21
CA VAL A 40 -11.35 -9.85 6.93
C VAL A 40 -12.69 -10.59 6.93
N VAL A 41 -13.58 -10.30 7.89
CA VAL A 41 -14.94 -10.84 7.92
C VAL A 41 -15.74 -10.42 6.67
N GLY A 42 -15.48 -9.20 6.17
CA GLY A 42 -16.08 -8.69 4.93
C GLY A 42 -15.48 -9.30 3.65
N GLY A 43 -14.47 -10.18 3.75
CA GLY A 43 -13.87 -10.87 2.62
C GLY A 43 -12.59 -10.21 2.08
N ALA A 44 -11.92 -9.34 2.86
CA ALA A 44 -10.62 -8.83 2.48
C ALA A 44 -9.59 -9.97 2.32
N ALA A 45 -8.88 -9.98 1.21
CA ALA A 45 -7.85 -10.97 0.90
C ALA A 45 -6.50 -10.65 1.57
N GLY A 46 -6.32 -9.42 2.04
CA GLY A 46 -5.15 -8.95 2.76
C GLY A 46 -5.43 -7.64 3.50
N ILE A 47 -4.54 -7.31 4.43
CA ILE A 47 -4.60 -6.07 5.23
C ILE A 47 -3.31 -5.29 5.02
N ARG A 48 -3.42 -3.97 4.88
CA ARG A 48 -2.28 -3.06 4.86
C ARG A 48 -2.35 -2.13 6.06
N VAL A 49 -1.27 -2.02 6.81
CA VAL A 49 -1.19 -1.21 8.04
C VAL A 49 0.11 -0.42 8.11
N GLN A 50 0.11 0.67 8.87
CA GLN A 50 1.28 1.51 9.06
C GLN A 50 1.68 1.63 10.54
N GLY A 51 3.00 1.61 10.79
CA GLY A 51 3.58 1.72 12.12
C GLY A 51 3.74 0.36 12.81
N LEU A 52 4.81 0.23 13.57
CA LEU A 52 5.23 -1.06 14.13
C LEU A 52 4.21 -1.66 15.10
N ASP A 53 3.52 -0.83 15.87
CA ASP A 53 2.54 -1.30 16.84
C ASP A 53 1.25 -1.81 16.15
N ASP A 54 0.81 -1.16 15.07
CA ASP A 54 -0.32 -1.63 14.28
C ASP A 54 0.03 -2.94 13.57
N ILE A 55 1.26 -3.08 13.02
CA ILE A 55 1.73 -4.33 12.42
C ILE A 55 1.72 -5.46 13.45
N ARG A 56 2.29 -5.24 14.64
CA ARG A 56 2.28 -6.24 15.72
C ARG A 56 0.86 -6.63 16.15
N ALA A 57 -0.07 -5.66 16.17
CA ALA A 57 -1.46 -5.91 16.58
C ALA A 57 -2.24 -6.77 15.58
N VAL A 58 -1.83 -6.81 14.30
CA VAL A 58 -2.47 -7.62 13.25
C VAL A 58 -1.60 -8.80 12.78
N ALA A 59 -0.38 -8.93 13.29
CA ALA A 59 0.51 -10.04 12.94
C ALA A 59 -0.14 -11.39 13.26
N GLY A 60 -0.02 -12.35 12.33
CA GLY A 60 -0.62 -13.67 12.47
C GLY A 60 -2.11 -13.75 12.17
N MET A 61 -2.72 -12.71 11.57
CA MET A 61 -4.06 -12.82 10.98
C MET A 61 -4.12 -13.93 9.92
N THR A 62 -5.33 -14.37 9.60
CA THR A 62 -5.56 -15.44 8.60
C THR A 62 -5.29 -15.03 7.17
N VAL A 63 -5.12 -13.74 6.91
CA VAL A 63 -4.79 -13.14 5.62
C VAL A 63 -3.41 -12.46 5.66
N PRO A 64 -2.72 -12.30 4.51
CA PRO A 64 -1.44 -11.61 4.46
C PRO A 64 -1.50 -10.17 4.99
N VAL A 65 -0.46 -9.77 5.71
CA VAL A 65 -0.28 -8.43 6.27
C VAL A 65 0.81 -7.67 5.49
N ILE A 66 0.42 -6.57 4.86
CA ILE A 66 1.33 -5.61 4.23
C ILE A 66 1.66 -4.53 5.27
N GLY A 67 2.89 -4.49 5.72
CA GLY A 67 3.37 -3.51 6.69
C GLY A 67 4.17 -2.40 6.03
N LEU A 68 4.05 -1.19 6.58
CA LEU A 68 4.90 -0.05 6.27
C LEU A 68 5.11 0.80 7.53
N TRP A 69 6.09 1.70 7.48
CA TRP A 69 6.31 2.65 8.56
C TRP A 69 6.56 4.04 7.97
N LYS A 70 5.60 4.95 8.14
CA LYS A 70 5.75 6.34 7.73
C LYS A 70 6.54 7.09 8.80
N ASP A 71 7.67 7.67 8.41
CA ASP A 71 8.53 8.43 9.31
C ASP A 71 9.22 9.61 8.61
N GLY A 72 9.39 10.71 9.34
CA GLY A 72 10.04 11.92 8.86
C GLY A 72 9.20 12.81 7.95
N ASP A 73 9.79 13.94 7.56
CA ASP A 73 9.19 14.98 6.71
C ASP A 73 9.85 15.06 5.32
N ALA A 74 10.71 14.09 4.98
CA ALA A 74 11.37 14.04 3.68
C ALA A 74 10.39 13.61 2.57
N ASP A 75 10.76 13.85 1.31
CA ASP A 75 9.98 13.40 0.16
C ASP A 75 9.76 11.88 0.15
N VAL A 76 10.74 11.12 0.62
CA VAL A 76 10.65 9.67 0.85
C VAL A 76 10.39 9.45 2.35
N PHE A 77 9.15 9.11 2.68
CA PHE A 77 8.69 8.91 4.07
C PHE A 77 8.00 7.55 4.30
N ILE A 78 7.67 6.81 3.24
CA ILE A 78 7.09 5.45 3.36
C ILE A 78 8.25 4.46 3.53
N THR A 79 8.43 3.95 4.74
CA THR A 79 9.52 3.02 5.08
C THR A 79 10.85 3.53 4.48
N PRO A 80 11.31 4.73 4.92
CA PRO A 80 12.24 5.54 4.16
C PRO A 80 13.67 5.00 4.10
N THR A 81 14.05 4.12 5.02
CA THR A 81 15.41 3.57 5.10
C THR A 81 15.40 2.05 5.24
N LEU A 82 16.56 1.44 5.03
CA LEU A 82 16.75 0.00 5.26
C LEU A 82 16.39 -0.41 6.70
N GLU A 83 16.75 0.40 7.68
CA GLU A 83 16.44 0.08 9.10
C GLU A 83 14.94 0.11 9.37
N HIS A 84 14.19 1.03 8.75
CA HIS A 84 12.72 1.01 8.81
C HIS A 84 12.15 -0.26 8.17
N ALA A 85 12.68 -0.66 7.02
CA ALA A 85 12.22 -1.86 6.30
C ALA A 85 12.45 -3.14 7.12
N LYS A 86 13.61 -3.27 7.76
CA LYS A 86 13.91 -4.37 8.69
C LYS A 86 12.97 -4.38 9.88
N ALA A 87 12.75 -3.22 10.52
CA ALA A 87 11.84 -3.11 11.66
C ALA A 87 10.40 -3.50 11.30
N VAL A 88 9.93 -3.17 10.09
CA VAL A 88 8.61 -3.59 9.56
C VAL A 88 8.54 -5.10 9.41
N ALA A 89 9.58 -5.74 8.86
CA ALA A 89 9.66 -7.20 8.75
C ALA A 89 9.67 -7.85 10.14
N ASP A 90 10.50 -7.35 11.06
CA ASP A 90 10.63 -7.87 12.43
C ASP A 90 9.35 -7.68 13.25
N ALA A 91 8.51 -6.70 12.91
CA ALA A 91 7.20 -6.51 13.52
C ALA A 91 6.17 -7.56 13.09
N GLY A 92 6.47 -8.38 12.08
CA GLY A 92 5.66 -9.50 11.63
C GLY A 92 4.84 -9.24 10.36
N ALA A 93 5.26 -8.30 9.50
CA ALA A 93 4.68 -8.12 8.19
C ALA A 93 5.05 -9.31 7.26
N ASP A 94 4.07 -9.85 6.54
CA ASP A 94 4.30 -10.83 5.47
C ASP A 94 4.87 -10.18 4.20
N ILE A 95 4.54 -8.90 4.01
CA ILE A 95 4.98 -8.06 2.89
C ILE A 95 5.45 -6.72 3.44
N VAL A 96 6.68 -6.33 3.15
CA VAL A 96 7.24 -5.03 3.52
C VAL A 96 7.01 -4.04 2.37
N ALA A 97 6.18 -3.02 2.59
CA ALA A 97 5.98 -1.96 1.62
C ALA A 97 6.97 -0.80 1.87
N ILE A 98 7.68 -0.42 0.82
CA ILE A 98 8.70 0.63 0.83
C ILE A 98 8.40 1.66 -0.27
N ASP A 99 8.88 2.88 -0.12
CA ASP A 99 8.87 3.86 -1.21
C ASP A 99 9.66 3.30 -2.42
N GLY A 100 9.00 3.12 -3.53
CA GLY A 100 9.56 2.56 -4.76
C GLY A 100 10.04 3.61 -5.76
N THR A 101 10.02 4.89 -5.38
CA THR A 101 10.41 5.97 -6.28
C THR A 101 11.93 6.07 -6.42
N ARG A 102 12.36 6.77 -7.47
CA ARG A 102 13.79 7.07 -7.74
C ARG A 102 14.31 8.28 -6.94
N ARG A 103 13.48 8.85 -6.03
CA ARG A 103 13.87 9.97 -5.17
C ARG A 103 14.95 9.52 -4.18
N PRO A 104 15.86 10.45 -3.78
CA PRO A 104 16.92 10.14 -2.81
C PRO A 104 16.34 9.69 -1.47
N ARG A 105 16.84 8.59 -0.93
CA ARG A 105 16.48 8.07 0.38
C ARG A 105 17.28 8.77 1.48
N PRO A 106 16.72 8.95 2.69
CA PRO A 106 17.41 9.60 3.80
C PRO A 106 18.72 8.91 4.24
N ASP A 107 18.83 7.60 4.06
CA ASP A 107 20.04 6.82 4.38
C ASP A 107 21.06 6.76 3.23
N GLY A 108 20.80 7.46 2.12
CA GLY A 108 21.69 7.53 0.96
C GLY A 108 21.73 6.26 0.10
N LYS A 109 20.96 5.22 0.45
CA LYS A 109 20.90 3.98 -0.34
C LYS A 109 19.99 4.13 -1.55
N SER A 110 20.35 3.47 -2.63
CA SER A 110 19.42 3.25 -3.75
C SER A 110 18.33 2.23 -3.38
N LEU A 111 17.25 2.20 -4.15
CA LEU A 111 16.21 1.19 -4.00
C LEU A 111 16.78 -0.23 -4.14
N ALA A 112 17.66 -0.45 -5.12
CA ALA A 112 18.27 -1.77 -5.35
C ALA A 112 19.14 -2.24 -4.18
N GLU A 113 19.94 -1.35 -3.58
CA GLU A 113 20.73 -1.67 -2.39
C GLU A 113 19.83 -1.97 -1.18
N THR A 114 18.73 -1.22 -1.02
CA THR A 114 17.75 -1.47 0.05
C THR A 114 17.08 -2.83 -0.13
N VAL A 115 16.62 -3.16 -1.33
CA VAL A 115 15.98 -4.46 -1.64
C VAL A 115 16.95 -5.61 -1.42
N ALA A 116 18.19 -5.52 -1.94
CA ALA A 116 19.20 -6.55 -1.77
C ALA A 116 19.51 -6.82 -0.28
N ALA A 117 19.74 -5.76 0.50
CA ALA A 117 20.04 -5.90 1.92
C ALA A 117 18.83 -6.38 2.74
N LEU A 118 17.59 -6.03 2.34
CA LEU A 118 16.38 -6.54 3.01
C LEU A 118 16.16 -8.01 2.73
N ARG A 119 16.47 -8.51 1.52
CA ARG A 119 16.44 -9.93 1.16
C ARG A 119 17.40 -10.79 1.99
N GLU A 120 18.52 -10.21 2.43
CA GLU A 120 19.46 -10.91 3.35
C GLU A 120 18.92 -10.98 4.79
N HIS A 121 17.97 -10.10 5.14
CA HIS A 121 17.44 -10.00 6.50
C HIS A 121 16.15 -10.82 6.69
N THR A 122 15.29 -10.95 5.67
CA THR A 122 13.94 -11.54 5.79
C THR A 122 13.49 -12.24 4.51
N ASP A 123 12.64 -13.27 4.69
CA ASP A 123 11.90 -13.94 3.60
C ASP A 123 10.57 -13.24 3.26
N ALA A 124 10.22 -12.14 3.95
CA ALA A 124 9.02 -11.37 3.63
C ALA A 124 9.07 -10.85 2.19
N LEU A 125 7.91 -10.80 1.53
CA LEU A 125 7.81 -10.17 0.22
C LEU A 125 8.06 -8.67 0.31
N ILE A 126 8.51 -8.08 -0.78
CA ILE A 126 8.78 -6.64 -0.88
C ILE A 126 7.82 -6.01 -1.88
N MET A 127 7.06 -5.02 -1.43
CA MET A 127 6.21 -4.18 -2.27
C MET A 127 6.84 -2.81 -2.44
N ALA A 128 6.90 -2.31 -3.68
CA ALA A 128 7.38 -0.97 -3.99
C ALA A 128 6.20 -0.03 -4.29
N ASP A 129 6.02 1.01 -3.50
CA ASP A 129 5.04 2.08 -3.75
C ASP A 129 5.60 3.05 -4.80
N CYS A 130 5.08 2.98 -6.03
CA CYS A 130 5.55 3.71 -7.19
C CYS A 130 4.65 4.91 -7.52
N GLY A 131 5.26 5.96 -8.09
CA GLY A 131 4.55 7.15 -8.57
C GLY A 131 4.42 7.18 -10.11
N SER A 132 5.22 6.39 -10.83
CA SER A 132 5.32 6.42 -12.29
C SER A 132 5.71 5.07 -12.88
N LEU A 133 5.63 4.96 -14.22
CA LEU A 133 6.15 3.79 -14.95
C LEU A 133 7.66 3.62 -14.74
N ASP A 134 8.41 4.71 -14.76
CA ASP A 134 9.87 4.64 -14.61
C ASP A 134 10.29 4.18 -13.21
N ASP A 135 9.54 4.56 -12.17
CA ASP A 135 9.72 4.05 -10.82
C ASP A 135 9.46 2.54 -10.78
N ALA A 136 8.34 2.10 -11.35
CA ALA A 136 7.96 0.70 -11.38
C ALA A 136 8.98 -0.17 -12.13
N LEU A 137 9.47 0.28 -13.28
CA LEU A 137 10.53 -0.42 -14.03
C LEU A 137 11.85 -0.48 -13.25
N ALA A 138 12.17 0.56 -12.48
CA ALA A 138 13.34 0.55 -11.60
C ALA A 138 13.16 -0.42 -10.42
N ALA A 139 11.98 -0.44 -9.81
CA ALA A 139 11.62 -1.36 -8.73
C ALA A 139 11.61 -2.83 -9.19
N GLU A 140 11.05 -3.13 -10.37
CA GLU A 140 11.09 -4.46 -10.96
C GLU A 140 12.52 -4.94 -11.18
N ARG A 141 13.40 -4.08 -11.74
CA ARG A 141 14.83 -4.40 -11.87
C ARG A 141 15.55 -4.58 -10.54
N ALA A 142 15.09 -3.92 -9.49
CA ALA A 142 15.62 -4.10 -8.14
C ALA A 142 15.17 -5.43 -7.49
N GLY A 143 14.21 -6.15 -8.08
CA GLY A 143 13.77 -7.46 -7.64
C GLY A 143 12.69 -7.42 -6.56
N VAL A 144 11.78 -6.44 -6.59
CA VAL A 144 10.58 -6.43 -5.73
C VAL A 144 9.53 -7.45 -6.23
N ASP A 145 8.63 -7.86 -5.35
CA ASP A 145 7.61 -8.88 -5.63
C ASP A 145 6.26 -8.28 -6.07
N ILE A 146 6.00 -7.03 -5.68
CA ILE A 146 4.74 -6.32 -5.97
C ILE A 146 5.05 -4.86 -6.29
N LEU A 147 4.37 -4.31 -7.30
CA LEU A 147 4.40 -2.90 -7.67
C LEU A 147 3.08 -2.24 -7.27
N GLY A 148 3.13 -1.21 -6.41
CA GLY A 148 1.97 -0.43 -6.01
C GLY A 148 1.86 0.88 -6.78
N THR A 149 0.65 1.36 -7.08
CA THR A 149 0.42 2.69 -7.68
C THR A 149 0.19 3.78 -6.63
N THR A 150 0.52 3.51 -5.39
CA THR A 150 0.26 4.31 -4.18
C THR A 150 0.67 5.77 -4.30
N LEU A 151 1.81 6.04 -4.93
CA LEU A 151 2.40 7.38 -5.04
C LEU A 151 2.06 8.11 -6.33
N SER A 152 1.24 7.53 -7.22
CA SER A 152 0.76 8.22 -8.42
C SER A 152 -0.01 9.50 -8.07
N GLY A 153 0.42 10.64 -8.64
CA GLY A 153 -0.14 11.95 -8.36
C GLY A 153 0.30 12.58 -7.02
N TYR A 154 1.23 11.93 -6.31
CA TYR A 154 1.86 12.46 -5.10
C TYR A 154 3.36 12.75 -5.28
N THR A 155 3.87 12.47 -6.48
CA THR A 155 5.20 12.87 -6.94
C THR A 155 5.03 13.82 -8.13
N ALA A 156 6.08 14.53 -8.52
CA ALA A 156 6.00 15.47 -9.64
C ALA A 156 5.89 14.81 -11.02
N GLU A 157 5.96 13.47 -11.11
CA GLU A 157 6.04 12.74 -12.38
C GLU A 157 4.68 12.50 -13.06
N ARG A 158 3.58 12.50 -12.29
CA ARG A 158 2.22 12.32 -12.83
C ARG A 158 1.22 13.28 -12.19
N PRO A 159 0.23 13.76 -12.94
CA PRO A 159 -0.82 14.59 -12.38
C PRO A 159 -1.68 13.78 -11.39
N LYS A 160 -2.18 14.47 -10.36
CA LYS A 160 -3.14 13.88 -9.42
C LYS A 160 -4.52 13.81 -10.08
N THR A 161 -5.08 12.60 -10.17
CA THR A 161 -6.44 12.34 -10.68
C THR A 161 -7.47 12.37 -9.54
N GLU A 162 -8.76 12.57 -9.84
CA GLU A 162 -9.84 12.49 -8.84
C GLU A 162 -10.06 11.06 -8.35
N GLY A 163 -9.93 10.07 -9.23
CA GLY A 163 -10.01 8.64 -8.93
C GLY A 163 -8.66 7.94 -9.06
N PRO A 164 -8.67 6.60 -9.13
CA PRO A 164 -7.46 5.81 -9.38
C PRO A 164 -6.82 6.17 -10.72
N ASP A 165 -5.51 6.08 -10.81
CA ASP A 165 -4.77 6.29 -12.05
C ASP A 165 -4.85 5.04 -12.93
N LEU A 166 -5.97 4.88 -13.64
CA LEU A 166 -6.23 3.73 -14.52
C LEU A 166 -5.23 3.65 -15.67
N GLU A 167 -4.75 4.81 -16.14
CA GLU A 167 -3.73 4.86 -17.20
C GLU A 167 -2.42 4.24 -16.70
N LEU A 168 -1.94 4.63 -15.52
CA LEU A 168 -0.74 4.05 -14.96
C LEU A 168 -0.91 2.54 -14.73
N ILE A 169 -2.04 2.10 -14.16
CA ILE A 169 -2.31 0.67 -13.96
C ILE A 169 -2.20 -0.09 -15.29
N SER A 170 -2.84 0.40 -16.35
CA SER A 170 -2.80 -0.22 -17.68
C SER A 170 -1.38 -0.23 -18.27
N LEU A 171 -0.64 0.86 -18.10
CA LEU A 171 0.77 0.95 -18.54
C LEU A 171 1.65 -0.07 -17.82
N LEU A 172 1.51 -0.20 -16.50
CA LEU A 172 2.27 -1.18 -15.72
C LEU A 172 1.89 -2.61 -16.13
N ALA A 173 0.61 -2.91 -16.30
CA ALA A 173 0.14 -4.23 -16.73
C ALA A 173 0.68 -4.63 -18.11
N ALA A 174 0.91 -3.66 -19.00
CA ALA A 174 1.46 -3.89 -20.32
C ALA A 174 3.00 -3.99 -20.35
N ARG A 175 3.70 -3.44 -19.36
CA ARG A 175 5.15 -3.19 -19.42
C ARG A 175 5.96 -3.93 -18.35
N CYS A 176 5.32 -4.35 -17.25
CA CYS A 176 5.94 -5.07 -16.14
C CYS A 176 5.44 -6.50 -16.07
N SER A 177 6.29 -7.40 -15.62
CA SER A 177 5.94 -8.80 -15.31
C SER A 177 5.58 -9.00 -13.84
N THR A 178 6.02 -8.07 -12.97
CA THR A 178 5.76 -8.07 -11.54
C THR A 178 4.28 -7.74 -11.26
N PRO A 179 3.60 -8.46 -10.35
CA PRO A 179 2.20 -8.20 -9.95
C PRO A 179 1.95 -6.75 -9.55
N ILE A 180 0.81 -6.18 -10.00
CA ILE A 180 0.47 -4.78 -9.77
C ILE A 180 -0.66 -4.68 -8.75
N MET A 181 -0.43 -3.97 -7.66
CA MET A 181 -1.45 -3.57 -6.70
C MET A 181 -1.93 -2.16 -7.01
N ALA A 182 -3.18 -2.04 -7.45
CA ALA A 182 -3.80 -0.74 -7.64
C ALA A 182 -4.13 -0.13 -6.28
N GLU A 183 -3.53 0.99 -5.96
CA GLU A 183 -3.78 1.75 -4.73
C GLU A 183 -3.79 3.25 -5.02
N GLY A 184 -4.63 3.97 -4.30
CA GLY A 184 -4.74 5.42 -4.37
C GLY A 184 -6.06 5.90 -4.97
N ARG A 185 -6.79 6.71 -4.18
CA ARG A 185 -8.03 7.39 -4.59
C ARG A 185 -9.14 6.47 -5.12
N ILE A 186 -9.19 5.22 -4.66
CA ILE A 186 -10.27 4.29 -4.96
C ILE A 186 -11.35 4.50 -3.89
N HIS A 187 -12.45 5.17 -4.26
CA HIS A 187 -13.46 5.64 -3.32
C HIS A 187 -14.83 4.94 -3.51
N SER A 188 -14.95 4.06 -4.50
CA SER A 188 -16.18 3.31 -4.74
C SER A 188 -15.91 1.89 -5.26
N PRO A 189 -16.88 0.95 -5.09
CA PRO A 189 -16.78 -0.39 -5.68
C PRO A 189 -16.59 -0.36 -7.20
N ALA A 190 -17.20 0.61 -7.89
CA ALA A 190 -17.06 0.76 -9.34
C ALA A 190 -15.62 1.14 -9.74
N GLN A 191 -14.96 2.01 -8.97
CA GLN A 191 -13.55 2.36 -9.20
C GLN A 191 -12.62 1.18 -8.91
N ALA A 192 -12.91 0.36 -7.89
CA ALA A 192 -12.15 -0.85 -7.63
C ALA A 192 -12.28 -1.86 -8.79
N ALA A 193 -13.49 -2.07 -9.31
CA ALA A 193 -13.73 -2.91 -10.48
C ALA A 193 -13.03 -2.37 -11.73
N ALA A 194 -13.01 -1.05 -11.93
CA ALA A 194 -12.30 -0.42 -13.05
C ALA A 194 -10.78 -0.61 -12.94
N ALA A 195 -10.21 -0.52 -11.73
CA ALA A 195 -8.79 -0.77 -11.49
C ALA A 195 -8.41 -2.24 -11.79
N ALA A 196 -9.26 -3.18 -11.37
CA ALA A 196 -9.07 -4.60 -11.71
C ALA A 196 -9.15 -4.84 -13.23
N ALA A 197 -10.13 -4.25 -13.91
CA ALA A 197 -10.28 -4.34 -15.37
C ALA A 197 -9.11 -3.67 -16.13
N ALA A 198 -8.45 -2.67 -15.55
CA ALA A 198 -7.25 -2.05 -16.10
C ALA A 198 -6.00 -2.93 -15.99
N GLY A 199 -6.09 -4.11 -15.37
CA GLY A 199 -5.02 -5.09 -15.28
C GLY A 199 -4.34 -5.19 -13.91
N ALA A 200 -4.93 -4.62 -12.86
CA ALA A 200 -4.40 -4.81 -11.52
C ALA A 200 -4.51 -6.28 -11.08
N PHE A 201 -3.42 -6.80 -10.50
CA PHE A 201 -3.35 -8.11 -9.86
C PHE A 201 -4.22 -8.17 -8.60
N ALA A 202 -4.23 -7.08 -7.82
CA ALA A 202 -5.03 -6.89 -6.63
C ALA A 202 -5.34 -5.40 -6.43
N VAL A 203 -6.35 -5.08 -5.62
CA VAL A 203 -6.80 -3.70 -5.38
C VAL A 203 -6.72 -3.37 -3.90
N CYS A 204 -6.09 -2.25 -3.55
CA CYS A 204 -5.98 -1.77 -2.17
C CYS A 204 -6.86 -0.53 -1.96
N VAL A 205 -7.77 -0.59 -0.98
CA VAL A 205 -8.68 0.50 -0.62
C VAL A 205 -8.48 0.88 0.84
N GLY A 206 -8.22 2.15 1.10
CA GLY A 206 -8.08 2.71 2.45
C GLY A 206 -9.26 3.60 2.82
N THR A 207 -9.19 4.87 2.46
CA THR A 207 -10.08 5.95 2.91
C THR A 207 -11.56 5.60 2.85
N ALA A 208 -12.03 5.02 1.74
CA ALA A 208 -13.44 4.69 1.54
C ALA A 208 -13.97 3.57 2.45
N ILE A 209 -13.10 2.86 3.16
CA ILE A 209 -13.49 1.78 4.07
C ILE A 209 -13.13 2.12 5.52
N THR A 210 -11.98 2.75 5.76
CA THR A 210 -11.36 2.82 7.08
C THR A 210 -11.25 4.23 7.67
N HIS A 211 -11.70 5.29 6.95
CA HIS A 211 -11.67 6.67 7.43
C HIS A 211 -13.07 7.27 7.63
N PRO A 212 -13.77 6.96 8.75
CA PRO A 212 -15.14 7.43 8.98
C PRO A 212 -15.28 8.94 8.90
N ALA A 213 -14.31 9.71 9.40
CA ALA A 213 -14.36 11.17 9.34
C ALA A 213 -14.41 11.68 7.89
N THR A 214 -13.57 11.16 7.00
CA THR A 214 -13.55 11.52 5.57
C THR A 214 -14.82 11.04 4.87
N ILE A 215 -15.26 9.81 5.12
CA ILE A 215 -16.48 9.28 4.52
C ILE A 215 -17.68 10.12 4.94
N THR A 216 -17.79 10.46 6.23
CA THR A 216 -18.84 11.35 6.74
C THR A 216 -18.83 12.71 6.05
N SER A 217 -17.62 13.30 5.84
CA SER A 217 -17.53 14.60 5.16
C SER A 217 -18.04 14.56 3.72
N TRP A 218 -17.88 13.46 2.99
CA TRP A 218 -18.43 13.29 1.65
C TRP A 218 -19.97 13.34 1.64
N PHE A 219 -20.61 12.66 2.62
CA PHE A 219 -22.08 12.71 2.75
C PHE A 219 -22.58 14.10 3.16
N VAL A 220 -21.88 14.77 4.08
CA VAL A 220 -22.22 16.14 4.50
C VAL A 220 -22.12 17.10 3.31
N ALA A 221 -21.03 17.03 2.53
CA ALA A 221 -20.85 17.88 1.36
C ALA A 221 -21.99 17.70 0.34
N ALA A 222 -22.34 16.45 0.02
CA ALA A 222 -23.44 16.15 -0.91
C ALA A 222 -24.79 16.70 -0.47
N LEU A 223 -25.05 16.82 0.83
CA LEU A 223 -26.29 17.40 1.36
C LEU A 223 -26.30 18.94 1.37
N THR A 224 -25.13 19.58 1.27
CA THR A 224 -24.98 21.05 1.33
C THR A 224 -24.83 21.69 -0.04
N GLU A 225 -24.39 20.96 -1.08
CA GLU A 225 -24.26 21.45 -2.46
C GLU A 225 -25.60 21.59 -3.19
N GLU A 226 -26.71 21.04 -2.67
CA GLU A 226 -28.06 21.16 -3.23
C GLU A 226 -28.88 22.34 -2.65
N SER A 227 -28.25 23.26 -1.90
CA SER A 227 -28.86 24.45 -1.30
C SER A 227 -28.31 25.72 -1.93
#